data_92f14a737195804fe2432ab93a8bf55e
#
_entry.id   92f14a737195804fe2432ab93a8bf55e
#
_cell.length_a   1.000
_cell.length_b   1.000
_cell.length_c   1.000
_cell.angle_alpha   90.00
_cell.angle_beta   90.00
_cell.angle_gamma   90.00
#
_symmetry.space_group_name_H-M   'P 1'
#
loop_
_entity.id
_entity.type
_entity.pdbx_description
1 polymer ?
#
loop_
_entity_poly.entity_id
_entity_poly.type
_entity_poly.pdbx_seq_one_letter_code
_entity_poly.pdbx_strand_id
1 'polypeptide(L)'
;VLFDRIVNNIAAPKIRLDNIDGGIQATEHLIEQGFKKIAILAGPENLNISNKRMEGYLQTLKAHGLRSDKGHIIHCDFNQQYAYEATKELIASKNRPDAIFTISDRMAIGAMLAIKEKGLSMPDDIGLVGFNNEPIVSLVTPAISSVEMYAFEIGKATAKAYIEMMSTGNDMS
;
A
#
# COMPACT_ATOMS: atom_id res chain seq x y z
N VAL A 1 13.13 8.94 19.28
CA VAL A 1 11.90 9.05 18.47
C VAL A 1 11.89 7.91 17.44
N LEU A 2 10.77 7.21 17.32
CA LEU A 2 10.55 6.20 16.30
C LEU A 2 9.59 6.75 15.23
N PHE A 3 9.83 6.44 13.96
CA PHE A 3 8.95 6.84 12.87
C PHE A 3 8.79 5.72 11.85
N ASP A 4 7.70 5.73 11.09
CA ASP A 4 7.33 4.77 10.06
C ASP A 4 7.21 3.32 10.59
N ARG A 5 8.30 2.59 10.69
CA ARG A 5 8.34 1.21 11.22
C ARG A 5 8.50 1.22 12.73
N ILE A 6 7.39 1.06 13.44
CA ILE A 6 7.35 1.21 14.90
C ILE A 6 7.45 -0.14 15.60
N VAL A 7 8.32 -0.19 16.60
CA VAL A 7 8.44 -1.31 17.55
C VAL A 7 7.65 -0.95 18.82
N ASN A 8 6.70 -1.79 19.21
CA ASN A 8 5.76 -1.46 20.29
C ASN A 8 6.38 -1.48 21.70
N ASN A 9 7.39 -2.30 21.92
CA ASN A 9 8.05 -2.52 23.23
C ASN A 9 9.12 -1.48 23.58
N ILE A 10 9.29 -0.43 22.79
CA ILE A 10 10.21 0.67 23.08
C ILE A 10 9.41 1.87 23.57
N ALA A 11 9.73 2.37 24.75
CA ALA A 11 9.17 3.59 25.33
C ALA A 11 9.84 4.83 24.72
N ALA A 12 9.37 5.26 23.56
CA ALA A 12 9.85 6.46 22.86
C ALA A 12 8.68 7.13 22.12
N PRO A 13 8.73 8.43 21.86
CA PRO A 13 7.78 9.10 20.98
C PRO A 13 7.70 8.40 19.63
N LYS A 14 6.48 8.19 19.15
CA LYS A 14 6.21 7.43 17.92
C LYS A 14 5.41 8.27 16.95
N ILE A 15 5.95 8.47 15.77
CA ILE A 15 5.29 9.18 14.66
C ILE A 15 5.01 8.20 13.55
N ARG A 16 3.75 8.07 13.18
CA ARG A 16 3.31 7.07 12.20
C ARG A 16 2.21 7.63 11.31
N LEU A 17 2.16 7.11 10.11
CA LEU A 17 1.03 7.25 9.22
C LEU A 17 -0.14 6.37 9.71
N ASP A 18 -1.36 6.80 9.47
CA ASP A 18 -2.52 5.91 9.60
C ASP A 18 -2.59 4.98 8.39
N ASN A 19 -1.95 3.82 8.54
CA ASN A 19 -1.88 2.82 7.48
C ASN A 19 -3.22 2.10 7.25
N ILE A 20 -4.14 2.11 8.23
CA ILE A 20 -5.49 1.56 8.04
C ILE A 20 -6.26 2.50 7.13
N ASP A 21 -6.27 3.79 7.44
CA ASP A 21 -6.93 4.81 6.64
C ASP A 21 -6.38 4.84 5.20
N GLY A 22 -5.06 4.75 5.03
CA GLY A 22 -4.45 4.63 3.70
C GLY A 22 -4.90 3.39 2.92
N GLY A 23 -5.08 2.25 3.59
CA GLY A 23 -5.66 1.04 2.98
C GLY A 23 -7.14 1.22 2.60
N ILE A 24 -7.90 1.96 3.42
CA ILE A 24 -9.28 2.35 3.14
C ILE A 24 -9.31 3.23 1.88
N GLN A 25 -8.55 4.32 1.85
CA GLN A 25 -8.53 5.26 0.72
C GLN A 25 -8.18 4.57 -0.61
N ALA A 26 -7.15 3.71 -0.64
CA ALA A 26 -6.78 2.96 -1.83
C ALA A 26 -7.90 2.08 -2.35
N THR A 27 -8.59 1.39 -1.43
CA THR A 27 -9.65 0.43 -1.79
C THR A 27 -10.93 1.15 -2.19
N GLU A 28 -11.31 2.22 -1.48
CA GLU A 28 -12.45 3.06 -1.84
C GLU A 28 -12.28 3.66 -3.22
N HIS A 29 -11.09 4.22 -3.51
CA HIS A 29 -10.79 4.75 -4.84
C HIS A 29 -11.09 3.73 -5.95
N LEU A 30 -10.65 2.48 -5.79
CA LEU A 30 -10.94 1.44 -6.78
C LEU A 30 -12.45 1.13 -6.88
N ILE A 31 -13.14 1.05 -5.75
CA ILE A 31 -14.59 0.77 -5.72
C ILE A 31 -15.39 1.92 -6.37
N GLU A 32 -15.02 3.17 -6.12
CA GLU A 32 -15.63 4.36 -6.72
C GLU A 32 -15.45 4.40 -8.25
N GLN A 33 -14.33 3.84 -8.75
CA GLN A 33 -14.12 3.66 -10.19
C GLN A 33 -14.89 2.46 -10.78
N GLY A 34 -15.66 1.73 -9.95
CA GLY A 34 -16.55 0.65 -10.38
C GLY A 34 -15.97 -0.76 -10.29
N PHE A 35 -14.74 -0.92 -9.79
CA PHE A 35 -14.12 -2.23 -9.63
C PHE A 35 -14.75 -3.02 -8.47
N LYS A 36 -14.86 -4.34 -8.61
CA LYS A 36 -15.56 -5.22 -7.65
C LYS A 36 -14.76 -6.43 -7.21
N LYS A 37 -13.80 -6.85 -7.99
CA LYS A 37 -12.92 -8.00 -7.71
C LYS A 37 -11.49 -7.51 -7.47
N ILE A 38 -11.28 -6.89 -6.35
CA ILE A 38 -10.02 -6.23 -6.03
C ILE A 38 -9.07 -7.25 -5.40
N ALA A 39 -7.86 -7.39 -5.94
CA ALA A 39 -6.77 -8.11 -5.29
C ALA A 39 -5.86 -7.16 -4.53
N ILE A 40 -5.16 -7.67 -3.52
CA ILE A 40 -4.11 -6.94 -2.82
C ILE A 40 -2.78 -7.67 -2.93
N LEU A 41 -1.74 -6.96 -3.38
CA LEU A 41 -0.36 -7.38 -3.18
C LEU A 41 0.10 -6.81 -1.84
N ALA A 42 -0.05 -7.62 -0.80
CA ALA A 42 0.36 -7.31 0.56
C ALA A 42 1.86 -7.58 0.75
N GLY A 43 2.47 -6.85 1.66
CA GLY A 43 3.86 -7.11 2.05
C GLY A 43 3.99 -8.30 3.01
N PRO A 44 5.19 -8.51 3.56
CA PRO A 44 5.44 -9.58 4.52
C PRO A 44 4.49 -9.52 5.73
N GLU A 45 3.97 -10.68 6.14
CA GLU A 45 3.00 -10.81 7.22
C GLU A 45 3.54 -10.35 8.60
N ASN A 46 4.85 -10.42 8.79
CA ASN A 46 5.51 -10.00 10.03
C ASN A 46 5.66 -8.47 10.15
N LEU A 47 5.27 -7.70 9.15
CA LEU A 47 5.37 -6.24 9.18
C LEU A 47 4.03 -5.58 9.51
N ASN A 48 4.03 -4.75 10.54
CA ASN A 48 2.83 -4.03 11.00
C ASN A 48 2.21 -3.18 9.89
N ILE A 49 3.02 -2.48 9.09
CA ILE A 49 2.52 -1.65 7.99
C ILE A 49 1.77 -2.46 6.94
N SER A 50 2.25 -3.67 6.60
CA SER A 50 1.58 -4.59 5.67
C SER A 50 0.20 -4.98 6.20
N ASN A 51 0.17 -5.42 7.47
CA ASN A 51 -1.06 -5.86 8.12
C ASN A 51 -2.08 -4.73 8.26
N LYS A 52 -1.63 -3.51 8.57
CA LYS A 52 -2.54 -2.36 8.73
C LYS A 52 -3.12 -1.89 7.39
N ARG A 53 -2.35 -1.85 6.31
CA ARG A 53 -2.87 -1.54 4.97
C ARG A 53 -3.85 -2.61 4.49
N MET A 54 -3.54 -3.88 4.74
CA MET A 54 -4.45 -5.00 4.46
C MET A 54 -5.72 -4.95 5.32
N GLU A 55 -5.62 -4.55 6.59
CA GLU A 55 -6.78 -4.36 7.48
C GLU A 55 -7.75 -3.33 6.89
N GLY A 56 -7.24 -2.17 6.43
CA GLY A 56 -8.04 -1.15 5.75
C GLY A 56 -8.73 -1.68 4.49
N TYR A 57 -7.99 -2.40 3.65
CA TYR A 57 -8.56 -3.07 2.46
C TYR A 57 -9.72 -4.01 2.82
N LEU A 58 -9.54 -4.88 3.82
CA LEU A 58 -10.57 -5.85 4.22
C LEU A 58 -11.80 -5.17 4.82
N GLN A 59 -11.60 -4.12 5.64
CA GLN A 59 -12.69 -3.32 6.21
C GLN A 59 -13.53 -2.67 5.12
N THR A 60 -12.88 -2.08 4.11
CA THR A 60 -13.56 -1.40 3.01
C THR A 60 -14.34 -2.37 2.14
N LEU A 61 -13.76 -3.51 1.75
CA LEU A 61 -14.50 -4.54 1.00
C LEU A 61 -15.75 -4.97 1.76
N LYS A 62 -15.62 -5.22 3.06
CA LYS A 62 -16.76 -5.61 3.92
C LYS A 62 -17.83 -4.53 4.00
N ALA A 63 -17.45 -3.27 4.15
CA ALA A 63 -18.37 -2.14 4.21
C ALA A 63 -19.20 -1.99 2.93
N HIS A 64 -18.60 -2.29 1.77
CA HIS A 64 -19.26 -2.25 0.46
C HIS A 64 -19.93 -3.58 0.06
N GLY A 65 -19.97 -4.59 0.93
CA GLY A 65 -20.59 -5.90 0.65
C GLY A 65 -19.81 -6.72 -0.42
N LEU A 66 -18.55 -6.36 -0.68
CA LEU A 66 -17.68 -7.08 -1.60
C LEU A 66 -16.99 -8.25 -0.89
N ARG A 67 -16.75 -9.32 -1.65
CA ARG A 67 -16.06 -10.49 -1.10
C ARG A 67 -14.56 -10.32 -1.18
N SER A 68 -13.87 -10.62 -0.08
CA SER A 68 -12.45 -10.87 -0.09
C SER A 68 -12.20 -12.33 -0.46
N ASP A 69 -11.64 -12.58 -1.64
CA ASP A 69 -11.20 -13.91 -2.05
C ASP A 69 -9.80 -14.17 -1.50
N LYS A 70 -9.58 -15.35 -0.90
CA LYS A 70 -8.25 -15.71 -0.38
C LYS A 70 -7.19 -15.76 -1.47
N GLY A 71 -7.58 -16.11 -2.70
CA GLY A 71 -6.69 -16.10 -3.86
C GLY A 71 -6.33 -14.69 -4.36
N HIS A 72 -6.99 -13.66 -3.85
CA HIS A 72 -6.70 -12.26 -4.16
C HIS A 72 -5.84 -11.56 -3.10
N ILE A 73 -5.44 -12.24 -2.03
CA ILE A 73 -4.51 -11.73 -1.02
C ILE A 73 -3.18 -12.42 -1.22
N ILE A 74 -2.22 -11.70 -1.79
CA ILE A 74 -0.89 -12.24 -2.10
C ILE A 74 0.14 -11.55 -1.22
N HIS A 75 0.78 -12.33 -0.36
CA HIS A 75 1.90 -11.84 0.45
C HIS A 75 3.20 -11.97 -0.35
N CYS A 76 3.89 -10.87 -0.52
CA CYS A 76 5.18 -10.81 -1.21
C CYS A 76 6.10 -9.76 -0.56
N ASP A 77 7.38 -9.85 -0.81
CA ASP A 77 8.32 -8.82 -0.38
C ASP A 77 8.06 -7.50 -1.11
N PHE A 78 8.52 -6.38 -0.53
CA PHE A 78 8.48 -5.06 -1.17
C PHE A 78 9.43 -4.99 -2.38
N ASN A 79 9.30 -5.96 -3.28
CA ASN A 79 10.17 -6.16 -4.42
C ASN A 79 9.35 -6.10 -5.72
N GLN A 80 9.83 -5.31 -6.67
CA GLN A 80 9.20 -5.14 -7.98
C GLN A 80 9.05 -6.47 -8.72
N GLN A 81 10.07 -7.35 -8.69
CA GLN A 81 10.05 -8.62 -9.40
C GLN A 81 9.00 -9.57 -8.81
N TYR A 82 8.88 -9.67 -7.49
CA TYR A 82 7.84 -10.50 -6.88
C TYR A 82 6.44 -10.00 -7.22
N ALA A 83 6.22 -8.68 -7.20
CA ALA A 83 4.94 -8.10 -7.59
C ALA A 83 4.60 -8.37 -9.06
N TYR A 84 5.59 -8.34 -9.95
CA TYR A 84 5.43 -8.69 -11.36
C TYR A 84 5.01 -10.16 -11.51
N GLU A 85 5.72 -11.11 -10.89
CA GLU A 85 5.37 -12.55 -10.99
C GLU A 85 3.99 -12.85 -10.38
N ALA A 86 3.72 -12.32 -9.19
CA ALA A 86 2.42 -12.48 -8.53
C ALA A 86 1.27 -11.93 -9.40
N THR A 87 1.49 -10.79 -10.04
CA THR A 87 0.49 -10.20 -10.94
C THR A 87 0.29 -11.06 -12.19
N LYS A 88 1.33 -11.63 -12.78
CA LYS A 88 1.21 -12.56 -13.92
C LYS A 88 0.31 -13.75 -13.57
N GLU A 89 0.49 -14.34 -12.40
CA GLU A 89 -0.34 -15.45 -11.91
C GLU A 89 -1.79 -15.01 -11.68
N LEU A 90 -2.01 -13.86 -11.02
CA LEU A 90 -3.34 -13.30 -10.77
C LEU A 90 -4.13 -13.07 -12.05
N ILE A 91 -3.52 -12.40 -13.04
CA ILE A 91 -4.22 -12.06 -14.30
C ILE A 91 -4.40 -13.25 -15.24
N ALA A 92 -3.64 -14.33 -15.06
CA ALA A 92 -3.82 -15.60 -15.77
C ALA A 92 -4.85 -16.53 -15.11
N SER A 93 -5.27 -16.26 -13.89
CA SER A 93 -6.17 -17.10 -13.12
C SER A 93 -7.59 -17.08 -13.69
N LYS A 94 -8.36 -18.17 -13.49
CA LYS A 94 -9.79 -18.22 -13.85
C LYS A 94 -10.63 -17.20 -13.08
N ASN A 95 -10.20 -16.84 -11.88
CA ASN A 95 -10.83 -15.82 -11.04
C ASN A 95 -10.04 -14.51 -11.08
N ARG A 96 -9.70 -14.05 -12.28
CA ARG A 96 -8.94 -12.81 -12.47
C ARG A 96 -9.59 -11.65 -11.73
N PRO A 97 -8.82 -10.85 -10.96
CA PRO A 97 -9.31 -9.60 -10.40
C PRO A 97 -9.54 -8.57 -11.52
N ASP A 98 -10.40 -7.60 -11.26
CA ASP A 98 -10.60 -6.42 -12.12
C ASP A 98 -9.78 -5.20 -11.65
N ALA A 99 -9.21 -5.27 -10.43
CA ALA A 99 -8.26 -4.26 -9.94
C ALA A 99 -7.26 -4.87 -8.96
N ILE A 100 -6.12 -4.18 -8.81
CA ILE A 100 -5.05 -4.55 -7.89
C ILE A 100 -4.68 -3.34 -7.03
N PHE A 101 -4.74 -3.51 -5.72
CA PHE A 101 -4.11 -2.62 -4.75
C PHE A 101 -2.74 -3.16 -4.38
N THR A 102 -1.70 -2.37 -4.56
CA THR A 102 -0.34 -2.70 -4.12
C THR A 102 0.05 -1.81 -2.95
N ILE A 103 0.59 -2.40 -1.89
CA ILE A 103 0.92 -1.63 -0.68
C ILE A 103 2.22 -0.82 -0.79
N SER A 104 2.82 -0.72 -1.97
CA SER A 104 3.89 0.24 -2.29
C SER A 104 3.96 0.50 -3.80
N ASP A 105 4.45 1.66 -4.18
CA ASP A 105 4.59 2.06 -5.59
C ASP A 105 5.62 1.22 -6.34
N ARG A 106 6.68 0.77 -5.66
CA ARG A 106 7.64 -0.16 -6.26
C ARG A 106 6.97 -1.46 -6.71
N MET A 107 6.01 -1.97 -5.91
CA MET A 107 5.20 -3.13 -6.28
C MET A 107 4.22 -2.78 -7.39
N ALA A 108 3.65 -1.56 -7.40
CA ALA A 108 2.76 -1.10 -8.47
C ALA A 108 3.46 -1.07 -9.82
N ILE A 109 4.74 -0.65 -9.88
CA ILE A 109 5.53 -0.73 -11.10
C ILE A 109 5.69 -2.17 -11.59
N GLY A 110 5.94 -3.12 -10.69
CA GLY A 110 6.01 -4.55 -11.03
C GLY A 110 4.69 -5.06 -11.61
N ALA A 111 3.58 -4.75 -10.94
CA ALA A 111 2.24 -5.11 -11.40
C ALA A 111 1.92 -4.50 -12.77
N MET A 112 2.22 -3.21 -12.97
CA MET A 112 2.06 -2.53 -14.26
C MET A 112 2.80 -3.22 -15.40
N LEU A 113 4.05 -3.63 -15.17
CA LEU A 113 4.84 -4.33 -16.19
C LEU A 113 4.20 -5.65 -16.61
N ALA A 114 3.70 -6.44 -15.64
CA ALA A 114 3.00 -7.70 -15.91
C ALA A 114 1.69 -7.49 -16.68
N ILE A 115 0.91 -6.46 -16.31
CA ILE A 115 -0.34 -6.09 -16.98
C ILE A 115 -0.06 -5.73 -18.44
N LYS A 116 0.94 -4.89 -18.70
CA LYS A 116 1.34 -4.48 -20.06
C LYS A 116 1.87 -5.63 -20.89
N GLU A 117 2.70 -6.51 -20.31
CA GLU A 117 3.20 -7.70 -21.02
C GLU A 117 2.07 -8.61 -21.48
N LYS A 118 0.98 -8.71 -20.69
CA LYS A 118 -0.20 -9.47 -21.04
C LYS A 118 -1.06 -8.80 -22.11
N GLY A 119 -0.73 -7.57 -22.52
CA GLY A 119 -1.51 -6.78 -23.48
C GLY A 119 -2.80 -6.20 -22.90
N LEU A 120 -2.90 -6.09 -21.56
CA LEU A 120 -4.04 -5.49 -20.89
C LEU A 120 -3.82 -3.98 -20.73
N SER A 121 -4.91 -3.22 -20.86
CA SER A 121 -4.92 -1.76 -20.64
C SER A 121 -5.30 -1.41 -19.19
N MET A 122 -4.70 -0.34 -18.70
CA MET A 122 -5.04 0.29 -17.43
C MET A 122 -5.64 1.68 -17.73
N PRO A 123 -6.76 2.06 -17.13
CA PRO A 123 -7.55 1.29 -16.15
C PRO A 123 -8.62 0.38 -16.77
N ASP A 124 -8.80 0.34 -18.11
CA ASP A 124 -9.98 -0.24 -18.78
C ASP A 124 -10.16 -1.74 -18.55
N ASP A 125 -9.06 -2.52 -18.60
CA ASP A 125 -9.10 -3.97 -18.35
C ASP A 125 -8.82 -4.34 -16.90
N ILE A 126 -8.01 -3.50 -16.19
CA ILE A 126 -7.62 -3.73 -14.81
C ILE A 126 -7.18 -2.43 -14.15
N GLY A 127 -7.80 -2.11 -13.02
CA GLY A 127 -7.41 -0.97 -12.19
C GLY A 127 -6.12 -1.26 -11.40
N LEU A 128 -5.33 -0.22 -11.15
CA LEU A 128 -4.12 -0.33 -10.35
C LEU A 128 -3.95 0.88 -9.45
N VAL A 129 -3.74 0.63 -8.16
CA VAL A 129 -3.44 1.67 -7.17
C VAL A 129 -2.19 1.28 -6.38
N GLY A 130 -1.33 2.25 -6.13
CA GLY A 130 -0.11 2.14 -5.34
C GLY A 130 -0.22 2.77 -3.96
N PHE A 131 0.92 2.87 -3.29
CA PHE A 131 1.06 3.50 -1.97
C PHE A 131 2.45 4.10 -1.83
N ASN A 132 2.57 5.29 -1.32
CA ASN A 132 3.66 6.19 -0.97
C ASN A 132 3.69 7.46 -1.82
N ASN A 133 3.08 7.48 -3.01
CA ASN A 133 3.12 8.54 -4.00
C ASN A 133 4.56 8.93 -4.40
N GLU A 134 5.37 7.90 -4.69
CA GLU A 134 6.73 8.10 -5.19
C GLU A 134 6.70 8.78 -6.58
N PRO A 135 7.63 9.67 -6.90
CA PRO A 135 7.63 10.41 -8.18
C PRO A 135 7.47 9.54 -9.43
N ILE A 136 7.94 8.31 -9.38
CA ILE A 136 7.87 7.36 -10.50
C ILE A 136 6.45 7.08 -10.97
N VAL A 137 5.44 7.09 -10.08
CA VAL A 137 4.05 6.75 -10.46
C VAL A 137 3.42 7.79 -11.37
N SER A 138 3.88 9.03 -11.32
CA SER A 138 3.45 10.11 -12.21
C SER A 138 4.21 10.15 -13.55
N LEU A 139 5.37 9.48 -13.63
CA LEU A 139 6.25 9.49 -14.82
C LEU A 139 5.97 8.33 -15.78
N VAL A 140 5.24 7.31 -15.34
CA VAL A 140 4.85 6.17 -16.17
C VAL A 140 3.58 6.47 -16.97
N THR A 141 3.31 5.68 -18.00
CA THR A 141 2.10 5.84 -18.84
C THR A 141 1.34 4.51 -18.90
N PRO A 142 0.05 4.47 -18.50
CA PRO A 142 -0.65 5.55 -17.80
C PRO A 142 -0.05 5.83 -16.41
N ALA A 143 -0.26 7.03 -15.87
CA ALA A 143 0.12 7.33 -14.49
C ALA A 143 -0.67 6.43 -13.52
N ILE A 144 -0.05 6.07 -12.42
CA ILE A 144 -0.66 5.20 -11.40
C ILE A 144 -1.20 6.05 -10.25
N SER A 145 -2.46 5.86 -9.88
CA SER A 145 -3.02 6.42 -8.64
C SER A 145 -2.28 5.85 -7.43
N SER A 146 -1.95 6.69 -6.46
CA SER A 146 -1.21 6.24 -5.27
C SER A 146 -1.64 7.01 -4.04
N VAL A 147 -1.66 6.34 -2.90
CA VAL A 147 -1.93 6.97 -1.59
C VAL A 147 -0.69 7.76 -1.15
N GLU A 148 -0.90 9.02 -0.75
CA GLU A 148 0.18 9.88 -0.27
C GLU A 148 0.67 9.46 1.12
N MET A 149 1.98 9.33 1.28
CA MET A 149 2.61 8.96 2.55
C MET A 149 2.97 10.18 3.42
N TYR A 150 2.90 11.40 2.89
CA TYR A 150 3.28 12.63 3.60
C TYR A 150 4.69 12.57 4.22
N ALA A 151 5.65 12.03 3.49
CA ALA A 151 7.01 11.77 3.98
C ALA A 151 7.69 13.02 4.56
N PHE A 152 7.48 14.17 3.96
CA PHE A 152 8.01 15.46 4.44
C PHE A 152 7.42 15.84 5.81
N GLU A 153 6.10 15.71 5.98
CA GLU A 153 5.41 16.04 7.23
C GLU A 153 5.78 15.07 8.36
N ILE A 154 5.94 13.79 8.04
CA ILE A 154 6.45 12.80 9.00
C ILE A 154 7.87 13.16 9.43
N GLY A 155 8.74 13.52 8.50
CA GLY A 155 10.11 13.97 8.80
C GLY A 155 10.14 15.21 9.67
N LYS A 156 9.33 16.21 9.35
CA LYS A 156 9.20 17.46 10.12
C LYS A 156 8.69 17.21 11.55
N ALA A 157 7.65 16.39 11.69
CA ALA A 157 7.09 16.01 12.99
C ALA A 157 8.13 15.22 13.83
N THR A 158 8.89 14.33 13.18
CA THR A 158 9.95 13.55 13.83
C THR A 158 11.08 14.47 14.36
N ALA A 159 11.53 15.42 13.55
CA ALA A 159 12.55 16.37 13.94
C ALA A 159 12.06 17.26 15.11
N LYS A 160 10.82 17.73 15.04
CA LYS A 160 10.22 18.53 16.12
C LYS A 160 10.18 17.76 17.44
N ALA A 161 9.66 16.52 17.41
CA ALA A 161 9.59 15.68 18.60
C ALA A 161 10.98 15.37 19.20
N TYR A 162 12.00 15.21 18.35
CA TYR A 162 13.37 15.00 18.80
C TYR A 162 13.93 16.25 19.51
N ILE A 163 13.76 17.44 18.92
CA ILE A 163 14.22 18.72 19.50
C ILE A 163 13.53 18.98 20.84
N GLU A 164 12.22 18.77 20.94
CA GLU A 164 11.45 18.91 22.17
C GLU A 164 11.96 17.96 23.26
N MET A 165 12.25 16.71 22.93
CA MET A 165 12.80 15.72 23.86
C MET A 165 14.18 16.16 24.40
N MET A 166 15.05 16.66 23.52
CA MET A 166 16.39 17.15 23.93
C MET A 166 16.32 18.40 24.79
N SER A 167 15.37 19.32 24.51
CA SER A 167 15.25 20.58 25.27
C SER A 167 14.60 20.39 26.65
N THR A 168 13.78 19.36 26.83
CA THR A 168 13.12 19.09 28.13
C THR A 168 13.95 18.24 29.08
N GLY A 169 15.16 17.82 28.70
CA GLY A 169 16.05 17.03 29.52
C GLY A 169 15.52 15.65 29.93
N ASN A 170 14.48 15.16 29.28
CA ASN A 170 13.98 13.81 29.48
C ASN A 170 14.91 12.80 28.75
N ASP A 171 16.11 12.64 29.30
CA ASP A 171 16.91 11.44 29.10
C ASP A 171 16.09 10.27 29.66
N MET A 172 15.50 9.50 28.80
CA MET A 172 14.98 8.20 29.19
C MET A 172 16.18 7.24 29.33
N SER A 173 16.87 7.37 30.47
CA SER A 173 17.80 6.35 31.00
C SER A 173 17.02 5.13 31.47
#